data_26d9a7bf930aec8e973cdd4ee2e5c49f
#
_entry.id   26d9a7bf930aec8e973cdd4ee2e5c49f
#
_cell.length_a   1.000
_cell.length_b   1.000
_cell.length_c   1.000
_cell.angle_alpha   90.00
_cell.angle_beta   90.00
_cell.angle_gamma   90.00
#
_symmetry.space_group_name_H-M   'P 1'
#
loop_
_entity.id
_entity.type
_entity.pdbx_description
1 polymer ?
#
loop_
_entity_poly.entity_id
_entity_poly.type
_entity_poly.pdbx_seq_one_letter_code
_entity_poly.pdbx_strand_id
1 'polypeptide(L)'
;MTRRNVVAASAACLFAILLSAAACAAAIDPAASSIGFTLKTRWGRTLVGDFPKYDGEIALLPDGRHQVRLQLSARDVEIEGNQTFTRLTRGEGFFDAGRFPRVDYVSDPYPAELTRAGGRLGGLLTIRGVQRREVFVIRPAVCERPGVECDVVASGSVDRNHYGVDRWGFALSSRVVFTLRVRTVAGEGA
;
A
#
# COMPACT_ATOMS: atom_id res chain seq x y z
N MET A 1 -58.70 -39.81 -41.69
CA MET A 1 -57.24 -40.13 -41.53
C MET A 1 -56.45 -38.84 -41.54
N THR A 2 -56.19 -38.28 -40.38
CA THR A 2 -55.53 -36.93 -40.24
C THR A 2 -54.18 -37.14 -39.57
N ARG A 3 -53.13 -36.89 -40.29
CA ARG A 3 -51.73 -36.97 -39.77
C ARG A 3 -51.41 -35.64 -39.07
N ARG A 4 -51.09 -35.71 -37.77
CA ARG A 4 -50.55 -34.59 -36.97
C ARG A 4 -49.05 -34.56 -37.10
N ASN A 5 -48.51 -33.46 -37.67
CA ASN A 5 -47.10 -33.18 -37.67
C ASN A 5 -46.71 -32.55 -36.31
N VAL A 6 -45.80 -33.24 -35.59
CA VAL A 6 -45.17 -32.72 -34.40
C VAL A 6 -43.89 -32.02 -34.81
N VAL A 7 -43.83 -30.68 -34.64
CA VAL A 7 -42.62 -29.90 -34.84
C VAL A 7 -41.87 -29.87 -33.51
N ALA A 8 -40.73 -30.51 -33.43
CA ALA A 8 -39.82 -30.44 -32.28
C ALA A 8 -39.00 -29.16 -32.37
N ALA A 9 -39.22 -28.24 -31.42
CA ALA A 9 -38.42 -27.05 -31.25
C ALA A 9 -37.20 -27.39 -30.37
N SER A 10 -36.02 -27.42 -30.97
CA SER A 10 -34.75 -27.56 -30.27
C SER A 10 -34.32 -26.18 -29.69
N ALA A 11 -34.44 -26.00 -28.39
CA ALA A 11 -33.90 -24.85 -27.71
C ALA A 11 -32.40 -25.05 -27.44
N ALA A 12 -31.55 -24.38 -28.20
CA ALA A 12 -30.10 -24.33 -27.95
C ALA A 12 -29.81 -23.30 -26.85
N CYS A 13 -29.54 -23.79 -25.63
CA CYS A 13 -29.00 -22.96 -24.56
C CYS A 13 -27.55 -22.61 -24.84
N LEU A 14 -27.30 -21.37 -25.26
CA LEU A 14 -25.96 -20.76 -25.31
C LEU A 14 -25.50 -20.48 -23.89
N PHE A 15 -24.64 -21.34 -23.35
CA PHE A 15 -23.95 -21.10 -22.08
C PHE A 15 -22.80 -20.12 -22.34
N ALA A 16 -22.99 -18.85 -22.06
CA ALA A 16 -21.92 -17.85 -22.10
C ALA A 16 -20.98 -18.08 -20.89
N ILE A 17 -19.84 -18.69 -21.16
CA ILE A 17 -18.76 -18.82 -20.16
C ILE A 17 -18.14 -17.43 -19.99
N LEU A 18 -18.48 -16.77 -18.89
CA LEU A 18 -17.79 -15.56 -18.43
C LEU A 18 -16.39 -16.00 -17.94
N LEU A 19 -15.37 -15.83 -18.78
CA LEU A 19 -13.98 -15.89 -18.36
C LEU A 19 -13.72 -14.68 -17.45
N SER A 20 -13.79 -14.90 -16.14
CA SER A 20 -13.24 -13.95 -15.16
C SER A 20 -11.72 -13.95 -15.33
N ALA A 21 -11.18 -12.89 -15.92
CA ALA A 21 -9.74 -12.66 -15.93
C ALA A 21 -9.32 -12.45 -14.45
N ALA A 22 -8.66 -13.46 -13.88
CA ALA A 22 -8.03 -13.31 -12.57
C ALA A 22 -6.96 -12.22 -12.69
N ALA A 23 -7.15 -11.11 -11.99
CA ALA A 23 -6.13 -10.08 -11.90
C ALA A 23 -4.90 -10.71 -11.23
N CYS A 24 -3.79 -10.76 -11.96
CA CYS A 24 -2.54 -11.26 -11.43
C CYS A 24 -2.02 -10.21 -10.44
N ALA A 25 -2.08 -10.49 -9.14
CA ALA A 25 -1.56 -9.62 -8.10
C ALA A 25 -0.34 -10.29 -7.47
N ALA A 26 0.76 -9.56 -7.38
CA ALA A 26 1.94 -9.99 -6.65
C ALA A 26 1.82 -9.51 -5.20
N ALA A 27 1.91 -10.43 -4.24
CA ALA A 27 1.91 -10.08 -2.83
C ALA A 27 3.25 -9.46 -2.42
N ILE A 28 3.20 -8.46 -1.56
CA ILE A 28 4.41 -7.92 -0.91
C ILE A 28 4.89 -8.94 0.13
N ASP A 29 6.18 -9.24 0.11
CA ASP A 29 6.82 -10.15 1.07
C ASP A 29 7.14 -9.41 2.37
N PRO A 30 6.43 -9.68 3.48
CA PRO A 30 6.68 -9.00 4.74
C PRO A 30 8.03 -9.34 5.38
N ALA A 31 8.59 -10.51 5.06
CA ALA A 31 9.89 -10.93 5.60
C ALA A 31 11.07 -10.24 4.91
N ALA A 32 10.90 -9.86 3.65
CA ALA A 32 11.94 -9.22 2.84
C ALA A 32 11.69 -7.71 2.63
N SER A 33 10.60 -7.17 3.18
CA SER A 33 10.23 -5.75 3.04
C SER A 33 10.26 -5.03 4.39
N SER A 34 10.38 -3.71 4.37
CA SER A 34 10.27 -2.89 5.57
C SER A 34 9.56 -1.57 5.27
N ILE A 35 8.71 -1.15 6.19
CA ILE A 35 7.94 0.09 6.08
C ILE A 35 8.08 0.85 7.38
N GLY A 36 8.74 1.98 7.31
CA GLY A 36 8.98 2.81 8.48
C GLY A 36 8.77 4.29 8.20
N PHE A 37 8.93 5.08 9.24
CA PHE A 37 8.89 6.52 9.16
C PHE A 37 9.87 7.17 10.13
N THR A 38 10.25 8.40 9.83
CA THR A 38 11.02 9.24 10.74
C THR A 38 10.28 10.52 11.06
N LEU A 39 10.40 10.95 12.32
CA LEU A 39 9.82 12.17 12.83
C LEU A 39 10.85 12.90 13.68
N LYS A 40 11.05 14.19 13.41
CA LYS A 40 11.99 15.02 14.18
C LYS A 40 11.29 15.71 15.37
N THR A 41 11.95 15.70 16.51
CA THR A 41 11.58 16.57 17.61
C THR A 41 12.06 18.02 17.34
N ARG A 42 11.48 18.98 18.04
CA ARG A 42 11.91 20.38 17.96
C ARG A 42 13.35 20.60 18.43
N TRP A 43 13.87 19.69 19.24
CA TRP A 43 15.25 19.71 19.76
C TRP A 43 16.23 18.93 18.88
N GLY A 44 15.84 18.59 17.65
CA GLY A 44 16.72 17.96 16.66
C GLY A 44 16.87 16.44 16.77
N ARG A 45 16.24 15.78 17.77
CA ARG A 45 16.27 14.30 17.85
C ARG A 45 15.36 13.71 16.78
N THR A 46 15.82 12.63 16.16
CA THR A 46 15.01 11.83 15.22
C THR A 46 14.41 10.65 15.97
N LEU A 47 13.10 10.49 15.84
CA LEU A 47 12.39 9.27 16.22
C LEU A 47 12.23 8.42 14.97
N VAL A 48 12.54 7.15 15.09
CA VAL A 48 12.36 6.14 14.05
C VAL A 48 11.20 5.26 14.46
N GLY A 49 10.25 5.09 13.57
CA GLY A 49 9.09 4.24 13.77
C GLY A 49 8.94 3.25 12.63
N ASP A 50 8.44 2.06 12.95
CA ASP A 50 8.23 0.97 12.01
C ASP A 50 6.81 0.42 12.11
N PHE A 51 6.34 -0.13 10.98
CA PHE A 51 5.13 -0.93 10.90
C PHE A 51 5.52 -2.40 10.70
N PRO A 52 5.69 -3.18 11.77
CA PRO A 52 6.13 -4.57 11.66
C PRO A 52 5.06 -5.50 11.09
N LYS A 53 3.78 -5.06 11.08
CA LYS A 53 2.67 -5.82 10.49
C LYS A 53 1.97 -4.98 9.43
N TYR A 54 1.92 -5.53 8.24
CA TYR A 54 1.22 -4.95 7.09
C TYR A 54 0.88 -6.04 6.08
N ASP A 55 -0.10 -5.73 5.24
CA ASP A 55 -0.46 -6.50 4.06
C ASP A 55 -0.32 -5.60 2.84
N GLY A 56 0.09 -6.16 1.71
CA GLY A 56 0.24 -5.38 0.50
C GLY A 56 0.22 -6.24 -0.75
N GLU A 57 -0.31 -5.66 -1.82
CA GLU A 57 -0.37 -6.27 -3.13
C GLU A 57 -0.04 -5.27 -4.23
N ILE A 58 0.49 -5.78 -5.33
CA ILE A 58 0.71 -5.04 -6.56
C ILE A 58 -0.15 -5.71 -7.63
N ALA A 59 -1.27 -5.10 -7.95
CA ALA A 59 -2.19 -5.57 -8.97
C ALA A 59 -1.72 -5.14 -10.36
N LEU A 60 -1.77 -6.05 -11.34
CA LEU A 60 -1.66 -5.74 -12.75
C LEU A 60 -3.06 -5.41 -13.27
N LEU A 61 -3.24 -4.19 -13.77
CA LEU A 61 -4.50 -3.70 -14.30
C LEU A 61 -4.72 -4.16 -15.75
N PRO A 62 -5.96 -4.17 -16.25
CA PRO A 62 -6.26 -4.60 -17.62
C PRO A 62 -5.56 -3.79 -18.72
N ASP A 63 -5.15 -2.56 -18.42
CA ASP A 63 -4.42 -1.68 -19.32
C ASP A 63 -2.88 -1.85 -19.25
N GLY A 64 -2.40 -2.87 -18.54
CA GLY A 64 -0.99 -3.19 -18.38
C GLY A 64 -0.26 -2.33 -17.35
N ARG A 65 -0.94 -1.42 -16.65
CA ARG A 65 -0.36 -0.65 -15.55
C ARG A 65 -0.45 -1.42 -14.23
N HIS A 66 0.40 -1.06 -13.30
CA HIS A 66 0.41 -1.59 -11.95
C HIS A 66 -0.28 -0.64 -10.96
N GLN A 67 -0.82 -1.18 -9.88
CA GLN A 67 -1.35 -0.42 -8.77
C GLN A 67 -0.98 -1.09 -7.46
N VAL A 68 -0.37 -0.34 -6.54
CA VAL A 68 -0.07 -0.80 -5.18
C VAL A 68 -1.26 -0.56 -4.28
N ARG A 69 -1.59 -1.55 -3.46
CA ARG A 69 -2.46 -1.43 -2.30
C ARG A 69 -1.70 -1.89 -1.07
N LEU A 70 -1.67 -1.07 -0.04
CA LEU A 70 -0.92 -1.32 1.18
C LEU A 70 -1.76 -0.98 2.40
N GLN A 71 -1.81 -1.89 3.37
CA GLN A 71 -2.51 -1.74 4.64
C GLN A 71 -1.53 -1.97 5.79
N LEU A 72 -1.24 -0.93 6.56
CA LEU A 72 -0.32 -0.99 7.69
C LEU A 72 -1.10 -1.07 9.00
N SER A 73 -0.67 -1.92 9.93
CA SER A 73 -1.27 -2.01 11.25
C SER A 73 -0.82 -0.87 12.15
N ALA A 74 -1.70 0.09 12.40
CA ALA A 74 -1.45 1.15 13.38
C ALA A 74 -1.40 0.61 14.82
N ARG A 75 -2.01 -0.56 15.08
CA ARG A 75 -1.98 -1.21 16.40
C ARG A 75 -0.61 -1.78 16.75
N ASP A 76 0.13 -2.15 15.74
CA ASP A 76 1.43 -2.80 15.90
C ASP A 76 2.62 -1.84 15.65
N VAL A 77 2.35 -0.56 15.29
CA VAL A 77 3.42 0.43 15.08
C VAL A 77 4.35 0.51 16.28
N GLU A 78 5.65 0.60 16.03
CA GLU A 78 6.68 0.66 17.07
C GLU A 78 7.59 1.86 16.88
N ILE A 79 8.08 2.43 17.98
CA ILE A 79 9.14 3.43 17.99
C ILE A 79 10.40 2.76 18.52
N GLU A 80 11.44 2.77 17.72
CA GLU A 80 12.71 2.12 17.99
C GLU A 80 13.28 2.53 19.35
N GLY A 81 13.60 1.53 20.18
CA GLY A 81 14.23 1.71 21.48
C GLY A 81 13.38 2.45 22.53
N ASN A 82 12.06 2.71 22.28
CA ASN A 82 11.26 3.48 23.23
C ASN A 82 9.79 3.03 23.36
N GLN A 83 9.53 2.16 24.33
CA GLN A 83 8.20 1.62 24.63
C GLN A 83 7.18 2.71 25.02
N THR A 84 7.62 3.79 25.65
CA THR A 84 6.72 4.88 26.03
C THR A 84 6.26 5.63 24.80
N PHE A 85 7.16 5.95 23.88
CA PHE A 85 6.79 6.58 22.60
C PHE A 85 5.97 5.65 21.70
N THR A 86 6.23 4.35 21.73
CA THR A 86 5.40 3.33 21.06
C THR A 86 3.94 3.43 21.54
N ARG A 87 3.72 3.42 22.87
CA ARG A 87 2.36 3.56 23.43
C ARG A 87 1.69 4.88 23.06
N LEU A 88 2.44 5.99 23.11
CA LEU A 88 1.93 7.30 22.74
C LEU A 88 1.55 7.35 21.24
N THR A 89 2.37 6.74 20.38
CA THR A 89 2.12 6.71 18.93
C THR A 89 0.86 5.91 18.58
N ARG A 90 0.58 4.84 19.32
CA ARG A 90 -0.67 4.06 19.16
C ARG A 90 -1.91 4.76 19.74
N GLY A 91 -1.70 5.71 20.66
CA GLY A 91 -2.76 6.42 21.39
C GLY A 91 -3.48 7.49 20.56
N GLU A 92 -4.54 8.07 21.19
CA GLU A 92 -5.41 9.10 20.62
C GLU A 92 -4.68 10.34 20.11
N GLY A 93 -3.52 10.66 20.69
CA GLY A 93 -2.70 11.81 20.27
C GLY A 93 -1.99 11.64 18.94
N PHE A 94 -1.95 10.40 18.39
CA PHE A 94 -1.31 10.05 17.12
C PHE A 94 -2.23 9.21 16.25
N PHE A 95 -1.97 7.88 16.12
CA PHE A 95 -2.76 7.04 15.22
C PHE A 95 -4.17 6.74 15.73
N ASP A 96 -4.43 6.87 17.05
CA ASP A 96 -5.69 6.44 17.67
C ASP A 96 -6.08 5.02 17.22
N ALA A 97 -5.11 4.10 17.38
CA ALA A 97 -5.16 2.77 16.80
C ALA A 97 -6.32 1.90 17.34
N GLY A 98 -6.95 2.32 18.45
CA GLY A 98 -8.20 1.73 18.95
C GLY A 98 -9.36 1.94 18.00
N ARG A 99 -9.50 3.17 17.47
CA ARG A 99 -10.57 3.57 16.55
C ARG A 99 -10.17 3.38 15.09
N PHE A 100 -8.91 3.62 14.76
CA PHE A 100 -8.36 3.56 13.41
C PHE A 100 -7.19 2.56 13.36
N PRO A 101 -7.49 1.26 13.30
CA PRO A 101 -6.48 0.22 13.42
C PRO A 101 -5.52 0.11 12.24
N ARG A 102 -5.80 0.81 11.13
CA ARG A 102 -5.04 0.73 9.88
C ARG A 102 -4.67 2.10 9.34
N VAL A 103 -3.55 2.10 8.61
CA VAL A 103 -3.16 3.14 7.66
C VAL A 103 -3.19 2.50 6.29
N ASP A 104 -3.95 3.08 5.35
CA ASP A 104 -4.15 2.53 4.03
C ASP A 104 -3.50 3.44 2.98
N TYR A 105 -2.85 2.84 1.98
CA TYR A 105 -2.34 3.55 0.81
C TYR A 105 -2.74 2.82 -0.47
N VAL A 106 -3.29 3.57 -1.42
CA VAL A 106 -3.62 3.09 -2.77
C VAL A 106 -2.95 4.02 -3.77
N SER A 107 -2.01 3.48 -4.56
CA SER A 107 -1.32 4.28 -5.58
C SER A 107 -2.22 4.60 -6.76
N ASP A 108 -1.88 5.64 -7.50
CA ASP A 108 -2.35 5.78 -8.87
C ASP A 108 -1.82 4.61 -9.71
N PRO A 109 -2.50 4.25 -10.80
CA PRO A 109 -1.96 3.33 -11.77
C PRO A 109 -0.66 3.86 -12.39
N TYR A 110 0.38 3.01 -12.45
CA TYR A 110 1.69 3.39 -12.96
C TYR A 110 2.28 2.34 -13.92
N PRO A 111 3.11 2.73 -14.88
CA PRO A 111 3.79 1.78 -15.78
C PRO A 111 4.90 1.03 -15.03
N ALA A 112 5.17 -0.22 -15.41
CA ALA A 112 6.22 -1.04 -14.80
C ALA A 112 7.60 -0.35 -14.78
N GLU A 113 7.87 0.48 -15.82
CA GLU A 113 9.10 1.25 -15.98
C GLU A 113 9.41 2.16 -14.79
N LEU A 114 8.38 2.61 -14.06
CA LEU A 114 8.55 3.50 -12.91
C LEU A 114 9.41 2.87 -11.80
N THR A 115 9.30 1.56 -11.57
CA THR A 115 10.10 0.88 -10.56
C THR A 115 11.56 0.73 -10.97
N ARG A 116 11.84 0.71 -12.27
CA ARG A 116 13.18 0.61 -12.84
C ARG A 116 13.85 1.98 -12.96
N ALA A 117 13.18 2.91 -13.62
CA ALA A 117 13.72 4.25 -13.90
C ALA A 117 13.66 5.21 -12.69
N GLY A 118 12.84 4.89 -11.70
CA GLY A 118 12.51 5.81 -10.62
C GLY A 118 11.54 6.90 -11.05
N GLY A 119 11.04 7.67 -10.10
CA GLY A 119 10.13 8.78 -10.40
C GLY A 119 9.14 9.04 -9.28
N ARG A 120 8.06 9.76 -9.61
CA ARG A 120 7.02 10.16 -8.64
C ARG A 120 5.81 9.27 -8.79
N LEU A 121 5.37 8.67 -7.69
CA LEU A 121 4.15 7.88 -7.60
C LEU A 121 3.15 8.59 -6.69
N GLY A 122 2.05 9.08 -7.27
CA GLY A 122 0.92 9.62 -6.52
C GLY A 122 0.04 8.50 -5.97
N GLY A 123 -0.78 8.85 -4.98
CA GLY A 123 -1.76 7.92 -4.44
C GLY A 123 -2.57 8.55 -3.31
N LEU A 124 -3.54 7.79 -2.83
CA LEU A 124 -4.39 8.17 -1.71
C LEU A 124 -3.88 7.49 -0.43
N LEU A 125 -3.46 8.30 0.54
CA LEU A 125 -3.06 7.86 1.87
C LEU A 125 -4.20 8.16 2.85
N THR A 126 -4.58 7.17 3.63
CA THR A 126 -5.62 7.30 4.67
C THR A 126 -5.01 7.06 6.04
N ILE A 127 -5.04 8.08 6.89
CA ILE A 127 -4.61 8.00 8.29
C ILE A 127 -5.76 8.52 9.16
N ARG A 128 -6.14 7.80 10.20
CA ARG A 128 -7.26 8.16 11.10
C ARG A 128 -8.57 8.45 10.37
N GLY A 129 -8.85 7.73 9.29
CA GLY A 129 -10.04 7.95 8.46
C GLY A 129 -9.98 9.19 7.57
N VAL A 130 -8.93 10.02 7.65
CA VAL A 130 -8.73 11.16 6.76
C VAL A 130 -7.93 10.71 5.55
N GLN A 131 -8.49 10.90 4.37
CA GLN A 131 -7.85 10.55 3.10
C GLN A 131 -7.26 11.79 2.43
N ARG A 132 -6.01 11.69 2.00
CA ARG A 132 -5.28 12.75 1.28
C ARG A 132 -4.47 12.18 0.13
N ARG A 133 -4.26 13.03 -0.87
CA ARG A 133 -3.36 12.72 -1.98
C ARG A 133 -1.93 13.03 -1.58
N GLU A 134 -1.08 12.01 -1.60
CA GLU A 134 0.33 12.12 -1.28
C GLU A 134 1.19 11.62 -2.45
N VAL A 135 2.45 12.03 -2.49
CA VAL A 135 3.39 11.62 -3.53
C VAL A 135 4.62 11.01 -2.90
N PHE A 136 4.94 9.80 -3.33
CA PHE A 136 6.18 9.12 -3.00
C PHE A 136 7.15 9.19 -4.16
N VAL A 137 8.43 9.30 -3.87
CA VAL A 137 9.51 9.24 -4.86
C VAL A 137 10.10 7.84 -4.82
N ILE A 138 10.04 7.15 -5.94
CA ILE A 138 10.67 5.84 -6.14
C ILE A 138 12.09 6.10 -6.64
N ARG A 139 13.07 5.46 -6.01
CA ARG A 139 14.47 5.52 -6.46
C ARG A 139 14.67 4.62 -7.67
N PRO A 140 15.56 4.99 -8.61
CA PRO A 140 15.98 4.10 -9.69
C PRO A 140 16.48 2.77 -9.13
N ALA A 141 16.08 1.67 -9.76
CA ALA A 141 16.53 0.35 -9.35
C ALA A 141 18.02 0.13 -9.71
N VAL A 142 18.64 -0.76 -8.95
CA VAL A 142 20.03 -1.18 -9.17
C VAL A 142 20.12 -2.58 -9.80
N CYS A 143 19.00 -3.15 -10.21
CA CYS A 143 18.88 -4.49 -10.78
C CYS A 143 17.85 -4.49 -11.92
N GLU A 144 17.81 -5.58 -12.69
CA GLU A 144 16.92 -5.73 -13.84
C GLU A 144 15.46 -5.98 -13.44
N ARG A 145 15.22 -6.71 -12.34
CA ARG A 145 13.88 -7.05 -11.85
C ARG A 145 13.65 -6.49 -10.42
N PRO A 146 13.34 -5.17 -10.32
CA PRO A 146 13.01 -4.53 -9.05
C PRO A 146 11.83 -5.21 -8.36
N GLY A 147 11.91 -5.37 -7.05
CA GLY A 147 10.92 -6.09 -6.25
C GLY A 147 11.20 -7.60 -6.14
N VAL A 148 11.96 -8.17 -7.06
CA VAL A 148 12.37 -9.59 -7.04
C VAL A 148 13.85 -9.72 -6.70
N GLU A 149 14.72 -9.08 -7.45
CA GLU A 149 16.19 -9.18 -7.28
C GLU A 149 16.74 -8.15 -6.30
N CYS A 150 16.14 -6.97 -6.26
CA CYS A 150 16.50 -5.90 -5.33
C CYS A 150 15.24 -5.16 -4.84
N ASP A 151 15.40 -4.39 -3.76
CA ASP A 151 14.30 -3.65 -3.19
C ASP A 151 13.82 -2.53 -4.12
N VAL A 152 12.51 -2.36 -4.26
CA VAL A 152 11.92 -1.10 -4.69
C VAL A 152 11.92 -0.16 -3.48
N VAL A 153 12.66 0.93 -3.58
CA VAL A 153 12.79 1.90 -2.48
C VAL A 153 11.95 3.14 -2.79
N ALA A 154 10.99 3.43 -1.94
CA ALA A 154 10.15 4.61 -2.04
C ALA A 154 10.27 5.48 -0.78
N SER A 155 10.18 6.81 -0.93
CA SER A 155 10.11 7.73 0.19
C SER A 155 9.16 8.89 -0.09
N GLY A 156 8.47 9.35 0.95
CA GLY A 156 7.54 10.47 0.86
C GLY A 156 7.48 11.26 2.16
N SER A 157 7.17 12.54 2.06
CA SER A 157 7.02 13.43 3.21
C SER A 157 5.57 13.85 3.35
N VAL A 158 5.00 13.59 4.52
CA VAL A 158 3.60 13.83 4.86
C VAL A 158 3.50 14.82 6.01
N ASP A 159 2.59 15.77 5.93
CA ASP A 159 2.27 16.64 7.07
C ASP A 159 1.18 15.97 7.92
N ARG A 160 1.57 15.55 9.14
CA ARG A 160 0.67 14.85 10.06
C ARG A 160 -0.55 15.67 10.49
N ASN A 161 -0.43 17.02 10.49
CA ASN A 161 -1.54 17.91 10.87
C ASN A 161 -2.71 17.77 9.87
N HIS A 162 -2.43 17.47 8.61
CA HIS A 162 -3.46 17.24 7.60
C HIS A 162 -4.35 16.02 7.88
N TYR A 163 -3.93 15.16 8.82
CA TYR A 163 -4.65 13.94 9.23
C TYR A 163 -5.23 14.05 10.65
N GLY A 164 -5.28 15.27 11.20
CA GLY A 164 -5.75 15.49 12.56
C GLY A 164 -4.81 14.93 13.65
N VAL A 165 -3.53 14.76 13.32
CA VAL A 165 -2.47 14.35 14.25
C VAL A 165 -1.67 15.60 14.64
N ASP A 166 -2.31 16.55 15.28
CA ASP A 166 -1.77 17.86 15.62
C ASP A 166 -1.28 17.98 17.07
N ARG A 167 -1.68 17.03 17.94
CA ARG A 167 -1.18 16.97 19.32
C ARG A 167 0.35 16.91 19.31
N TRP A 168 0.98 17.49 20.31
CA TRP A 168 2.43 17.56 20.45
C TRP A 168 3.15 18.48 19.44
N GLY A 169 2.44 19.37 18.76
CA GLY A 169 3.05 20.34 17.83
C GLY A 169 4.11 21.25 18.46
N PHE A 170 4.07 21.42 19.79
CA PHE A 170 5.10 22.13 20.55
C PHE A 170 6.42 21.33 20.66
N ALA A 171 6.37 19.98 20.56
CA ALA A 171 7.51 19.09 20.76
C ALA A 171 7.97 18.41 19.47
N LEU A 172 7.07 18.24 18.49
CA LEU A 172 7.30 17.44 17.30
C LEU A 172 7.09 18.23 16.03
N SER A 173 7.91 17.97 15.01
CA SER A 173 7.70 18.47 13.64
C SER A 173 6.36 17.99 13.09
N SER A 174 5.71 18.81 12.25
CA SER A 174 4.55 18.37 11.48
C SER A 174 4.93 17.37 10.36
N ARG A 175 6.17 17.45 9.89
CA ARG A 175 6.68 16.63 8.79
C ARG A 175 7.10 15.25 9.28
N VAL A 176 6.49 14.23 8.70
CA VAL A 176 6.84 12.82 8.85
C VAL A 176 7.38 12.32 7.51
N VAL A 177 8.53 11.65 7.51
CA VAL A 177 9.10 11.05 6.30
C VAL A 177 8.91 9.55 6.36
N PHE A 178 8.13 9.02 5.44
CA PHE A 178 7.97 7.58 5.23
C PHE A 178 9.08 7.05 4.33
N THR A 179 9.57 5.85 4.64
CA THR A 179 10.52 5.10 3.81
C THR A 179 10.02 3.67 3.70
N LEU A 180 9.91 3.19 2.47
CA LEU A 180 9.46 1.85 2.16
C LEU A 180 10.56 1.15 1.36
N ARG A 181 10.87 -0.09 1.74
CA ARG A 181 11.68 -1.05 0.99
C ARG A 181 10.79 -2.23 0.72
N VAL A 182 10.49 -2.50 -0.54
CA VAL A 182 9.47 -3.47 -0.92
C VAL A 182 10.06 -4.55 -1.80
N ARG A 183 9.81 -5.79 -1.41
CA ARG A 183 9.97 -6.99 -2.22
C ARG A 183 8.65 -7.68 -2.41
N THR A 184 8.51 -8.40 -3.49
CA THR A 184 7.36 -9.24 -3.76
C THR A 184 7.70 -10.71 -3.52
N VAL A 185 6.73 -11.47 -3.05
CA VAL A 185 6.83 -12.92 -3.06
C VAL A 185 6.96 -13.34 -4.52
N ALA A 186 7.96 -14.17 -4.84
CA ALA A 186 8.10 -14.72 -6.18
C ALA A 186 6.86 -15.57 -6.48
N GLY A 187 5.91 -15.00 -7.24
CA GLY A 187 4.76 -15.73 -7.72
C GLY A 187 5.21 -16.74 -8.77
N GLU A 188 4.66 -17.95 -8.73
CA GLU A 188 4.72 -18.88 -9.83
C GLU A 188 4.01 -18.23 -11.04
N GLY A 189 4.77 -17.59 -11.93
CA GLY A 189 4.23 -17.03 -13.17
C GLY A 189 4.83 -15.70 -13.61
N ALA A 190 6.16 -15.54 -13.54
CA ALA A 190 6.88 -14.49 -14.26
C ALA A 190 7.70 -15.12 -15.40
#